data_82c6b8256e3c8d82bcd4802f79793a5c
#
_entry.id   82c6b8256e3c8d82bcd4802f79793a5c
#
_cell.length_a   1.000
_cell.length_b   1.000
_cell.length_c   1.000
_cell.angle_alpha   90.00
_cell.angle_beta   90.00
_cell.angle_gamma   90.00
#
_symmetry.space_group_name_H-M   'P 1'
#
loop_
_entity.id
_entity.type
_entity.pdbx_description
1 polymer ?
#
loop_
_entity_poly.entity_id
_entity_poly.type
_entity_poly.pdbx_seq_one_letter_code
_entity_poly.pdbx_strand_id
1 'polypeptide(L)'
;YITMNKEHLLPIEKSRLGVIGGSGFYSMDQIEYLRELEINTPYGKPSDSIKVYNLGNLEIAFIPRHGRTHSLNPSEIPYKANIWALRSIGVRWIIAPSAVGSLQEQIRPLDIVVPDQFIDRTKNRPATFFNEGAVAHVTMGDPFCTNLSRILSEIGEKNIPGGRQLHRG
;
A
#
# COMPACT_ATOMS: atom_id res chain seq x y z
N TYR A 1 9.10 24.47 -11.32
CA TYR A 1 8.22 24.66 -10.16
C TYR A 1 6.88 24.03 -10.50
N ILE A 2 6.57 22.85 -9.93
CA ILE A 2 5.23 22.29 -10.00
C ILE A 2 4.43 23.00 -8.92
N THR A 3 3.61 23.96 -9.33
CA THR A 3 2.66 24.60 -8.43
C THR A 3 1.57 23.58 -8.13
N MET A 4 1.65 22.91 -7.00
CA MET A 4 0.56 22.09 -6.50
C MET A 4 -0.60 23.05 -6.15
N ASN A 5 -1.69 22.97 -6.90
CA ASN A 5 -2.91 23.69 -6.58
C ASN A 5 -3.40 23.25 -5.21
N LYS A 6 -3.43 24.16 -4.24
CA LYS A 6 -3.85 23.90 -2.85
C LYS A 6 -5.30 23.38 -2.72
N GLU A 7 -6.09 23.49 -3.77
CA GLU A 7 -7.51 23.12 -3.78
C GLU A 7 -7.78 21.61 -3.73
N HIS A 8 -6.75 20.75 -3.95
CA HIS A 8 -6.90 19.29 -3.87
C HIS A 8 -6.31 18.67 -2.60
N LEU A 9 -5.77 19.45 -1.70
CA LEU A 9 -5.34 18.97 -0.39
C LEU A 9 -6.53 19.02 0.56
N LEU A 10 -7.23 17.89 0.72
CA LEU A 10 -8.23 17.75 1.77
C LEU A 10 -7.59 18.06 3.14
N PRO A 11 -8.32 18.74 4.06
CA PRO A 11 -7.80 19.06 5.38
C PRO A 11 -7.27 17.81 6.08
N ILE A 12 -6.10 17.91 6.71
CA ILE A 12 -5.41 16.79 7.40
C ILE A 12 -6.07 16.58 8.80
N GLU A 13 -7.38 16.58 8.89
CA GLU A 13 -8.07 16.46 10.18
C GLU A 13 -8.22 15.02 10.68
N LYS A 14 -8.08 14.01 9.82
CA LYS A 14 -8.10 12.59 10.22
C LYS A 14 -6.86 11.86 9.71
N SER A 15 -6.24 11.10 10.60
CA SER A 15 -5.15 10.19 10.21
C SER A 15 -5.68 9.16 9.23
N ARG A 16 -4.99 8.97 8.09
CA ARG A 16 -5.38 8.00 7.07
C ARG A 16 -4.31 6.94 6.89
N LEU A 17 -4.78 5.70 6.93
CA LEU A 17 -3.99 4.53 6.57
C LEU A 17 -4.34 4.14 5.14
N GLY A 18 -3.35 3.96 4.29
CA GLY A 18 -3.53 3.40 2.94
C GLY A 18 -3.43 1.89 2.95
N VAL A 19 -4.27 1.24 2.17
CA VAL A 19 -4.18 -0.19 1.90
C VAL A 19 -4.16 -0.40 0.39
N ILE A 20 -3.08 -1.01 -0.10
CA ILE A 20 -2.97 -1.43 -1.50
C ILE A 20 -3.27 -2.94 -1.52
N GLY A 21 -4.53 -3.30 -1.81
CA GLY A 21 -4.98 -4.69 -1.81
C GLY A 21 -4.44 -5.50 -2.97
N GLY A 22 -4.03 -6.74 -2.70
CA GLY A 22 -3.67 -7.74 -3.71
C GLY A 22 -4.82 -8.72 -3.98
N SER A 23 -4.51 -9.86 -4.61
CA SER A 23 -5.46 -10.92 -4.89
C SER A 23 -6.15 -11.41 -3.62
N GLY A 24 -7.48 -11.49 -3.63
CA GLY A 24 -8.28 -11.89 -2.47
C GLY A 24 -8.56 -10.78 -1.46
N PHE A 25 -8.10 -9.56 -1.70
CA PHE A 25 -8.34 -8.42 -0.84
C PHE A 25 -8.87 -7.23 -1.66
N TYR A 26 -10.16 -7.29 -2.02
CA TYR A 26 -10.80 -6.34 -2.93
C TYR A 26 -11.82 -5.42 -2.26
N SER A 27 -12.24 -5.76 -1.05
CA SER A 27 -13.19 -4.98 -0.29
C SER A 27 -12.92 -5.10 1.21
N MET A 28 -13.49 -4.20 1.97
CA MET A 28 -13.42 -4.17 3.42
C MET A 28 -14.86 -4.21 3.97
N ASP A 29 -15.60 -5.26 3.65
CA ASP A 29 -17.04 -5.38 3.89
C ASP A 29 -17.46 -5.35 5.37
N GLN A 30 -16.49 -5.55 6.27
CA GLN A 30 -16.72 -5.51 7.73
C GLN A 30 -16.58 -4.11 8.33
N ILE A 31 -16.24 -3.11 7.50
CA ILE A 31 -15.99 -1.74 7.93
C ILE A 31 -16.91 -0.80 7.15
N GLU A 32 -17.39 0.25 7.82
CA GLU A 32 -18.30 1.23 7.24
C GLU A 32 -17.68 1.92 6.00
N TYR A 33 -18.30 1.73 4.85
CA TYR A 33 -17.95 2.45 3.62
C TYR A 33 -18.41 3.91 3.71
N LEU A 34 -17.52 4.85 3.40
CA LEU A 34 -17.83 6.28 3.42
C LEU A 34 -18.03 6.87 2.02
N ARG A 35 -17.04 6.68 1.14
CA ARG A 35 -17.01 7.31 -0.18
C ARG A 35 -15.99 6.67 -1.12
N GLU A 36 -16.13 6.98 -2.41
CA GLU A 36 -15.18 6.61 -3.46
C GLU A 36 -14.58 7.90 -4.06
N LEU A 37 -13.28 7.90 -4.34
CA LEU A 37 -12.54 9.03 -4.86
C LEU A 37 -11.87 8.66 -6.18
N GLU A 38 -12.17 9.40 -7.23
CA GLU A 38 -11.44 9.34 -8.49
C GLU A 38 -10.32 10.40 -8.45
N ILE A 39 -9.07 9.95 -8.52
CA ILE A 39 -7.90 10.83 -8.43
C ILE A 39 -7.16 10.81 -9.77
N ASN A 40 -6.99 11.98 -10.36
CA ASN A 40 -6.08 12.15 -11.49
C ASN A 40 -4.69 12.50 -10.97
N THR A 41 -3.68 11.83 -11.50
CA THR A 41 -2.29 12.04 -11.06
C THR A 41 -1.39 12.48 -12.21
N PRO A 42 -0.27 13.15 -11.94
CA PRO A 42 0.74 13.44 -12.96
C PRO A 42 1.34 12.19 -13.63
N TYR A 43 1.12 11.02 -13.03
CA TYR A 43 1.62 9.73 -13.51
C TYR A 43 0.55 8.89 -14.21
N GLY A 44 -0.55 9.51 -14.61
CA GLY A 44 -1.70 8.83 -15.20
C GLY A 44 -2.75 8.42 -14.16
N LYS A 45 -3.69 7.58 -14.59
CA LYS A 45 -4.75 7.07 -13.70
C LYS A 45 -4.18 5.99 -12.76
N PRO A 46 -4.59 5.97 -11.48
CA PRO A 46 -4.36 4.84 -10.58
C PRO A 46 -4.99 3.54 -11.11
N SER A 47 -4.64 2.41 -10.48
CA SER A 47 -5.19 1.10 -10.85
C SER A 47 -6.72 1.02 -10.71
N ASP A 48 -7.29 1.81 -9.83
CA ASP A 48 -8.74 2.00 -9.63
C ASP A 48 -9.00 3.28 -8.85
N SER A 49 -10.28 3.61 -8.63
CA SER A 49 -10.70 4.61 -7.65
C SER A 49 -10.34 4.17 -6.22
N ILE A 50 -10.16 5.15 -5.34
CA ILE A 50 -9.85 4.90 -3.94
C ILE A 50 -11.15 4.84 -3.14
N LYS A 51 -11.42 3.70 -2.50
CA LYS A 51 -12.52 3.57 -1.54
C LYS A 51 -12.06 3.96 -0.16
N VAL A 52 -12.83 4.80 0.51
CA VAL A 52 -12.55 5.26 1.88
C VAL A 52 -13.54 4.63 2.83
N TYR A 53 -13.02 4.06 3.91
CA TYR A 53 -13.77 3.39 4.96
C TYR A 53 -13.50 4.06 6.31
N ASN A 54 -14.43 3.91 7.24
CA ASN A 54 -14.34 4.44 8.59
C ASN A 54 -14.02 3.31 9.59
N LEU A 55 -12.95 3.49 10.35
CA LEU A 55 -12.61 2.61 11.47
C LEU A 55 -12.43 3.46 12.74
N GLY A 56 -13.53 3.84 13.38
CA GLY A 56 -13.50 4.72 14.54
C GLY A 56 -12.95 6.11 14.21
N ASN A 57 -11.77 6.44 14.75
CA ASN A 57 -11.09 7.72 14.49
C ASN A 57 -10.12 7.67 13.30
N LEU A 58 -10.02 6.54 12.60
CA LEU A 58 -9.12 6.32 11.49
C LEU A 58 -9.91 6.16 10.18
N GLU A 59 -9.53 6.89 9.15
CA GLU A 59 -9.98 6.60 7.80
C GLU A 59 -8.99 5.65 7.11
N ILE A 60 -9.52 4.62 6.45
CA ILE A 60 -8.74 3.67 5.65
C ILE A 60 -9.02 3.96 4.17
N ALA A 61 -7.97 4.31 3.44
CA ALA A 61 -8.03 4.52 2.00
C ALA A 61 -7.54 3.25 1.28
N PHE A 62 -8.45 2.57 0.61
CA PHE A 62 -8.19 1.29 -0.06
C PHE A 62 -8.13 1.45 -1.57
N ILE A 63 -7.14 0.83 -2.21
CA ILE A 63 -7.04 0.72 -3.66
C ILE A 63 -6.68 -0.71 -4.07
N PRO A 64 -7.43 -1.36 -5.00
CA PRO A 64 -7.08 -2.68 -5.51
C PRO A 64 -5.91 -2.56 -6.49
N ARG A 65 -4.79 -3.21 -6.18
CA ARG A 65 -3.53 -3.12 -6.95
C ARG A 65 -3.69 -3.50 -8.42
N HIS A 66 -4.46 -4.54 -8.70
CA HIS A 66 -4.71 -5.04 -10.06
C HIS A 66 -6.00 -4.50 -10.72
N GLY A 67 -6.63 -3.47 -10.11
CA GLY A 67 -7.97 -3.03 -10.47
C GLY A 67 -9.06 -3.96 -9.93
N ARG A 68 -10.30 -3.47 -9.86
CA ARG A 68 -11.44 -4.25 -9.30
C ARG A 68 -11.80 -5.48 -10.12
N THR A 69 -11.49 -5.48 -11.40
CA THR A 69 -11.71 -6.61 -12.33
C THR A 69 -10.49 -7.51 -12.48
N HIS A 70 -9.41 -7.24 -11.73
CA HIS A 70 -8.14 -7.95 -11.82
C HIS A 70 -7.56 -7.97 -13.24
N SER A 71 -7.68 -6.86 -13.96
CA SER A 71 -7.30 -6.74 -15.37
C SER A 71 -5.85 -6.32 -15.61
N LEU A 72 -5.16 -5.78 -14.59
CA LEU A 72 -3.78 -5.32 -14.69
C LEU A 72 -2.81 -6.44 -14.29
N ASN A 73 -1.90 -6.80 -15.17
CA ASN A 73 -0.78 -7.67 -14.80
C ASN A 73 0.26 -6.90 -13.95
N PRO A 74 1.19 -7.56 -13.26
CA PRO A 74 2.14 -6.91 -12.37
C PRO A 74 3.01 -5.82 -13.01
N SER A 75 3.25 -5.86 -14.32
CA SER A 75 4.04 -4.85 -15.01
C SER A 75 3.21 -3.64 -15.49
N GLU A 76 1.90 -3.81 -15.59
CA GLU A 76 0.95 -2.76 -16.00
C GLU A 76 0.44 -1.93 -14.83
N ILE A 77 0.68 -2.39 -13.59
CA ILE A 77 0.24 -1.65 -12.41
C ILE A 77 0.87 -0.25 -12.38
N PRO A 78 0.06 0.81 -12.30
CA PRO A 78 0.55 2.19 -12.25
C PRO A 78 1.06 2.55 -10.84
N TYR A 79 2.16 1.95 -10.40
CA TYR A 79 2.68 2.07 -9.03
C TYR A 79 2.84 3.52 -8.58
N LYS A 80 3.43 4.39 -9.43
CA LYS A 80 3.61 5.81 -9.10
C LYS A 80 2.29 6.53 -8.94
N ALA A 81 1.33 6.26 -9.81
CA ALA A 81 -0.01 6.86 -9.71
C ALA A 81 -0.72 6.42 -8.43
N ASN A 82 -0.64 5.13 -8.07
CA ASN A 82 -1.26 4.60 -6.85
C ASN A 82 -0.69 5.26 -5.58
N ILE A 83 0.62 5.34 -5.47
CA ILE A 83 1.30 5.96 -4.32
C ILE A 83 0.99 7.46 -4.25
N TRP A 84 1.07 8.15 -5.39
CA TRP A 84 0.79 9.58 -5.45
C TRP A 84 -0.67 9.88 -5.07
N ALA A 85 -1.63 9.12 -5.59
CA ALA A 85 -3.05 9.29 -5.28
C ALA A 85 -3.34 9.10 -3.80
N LEU A 86 -2.80 8.06 -3.16
CA LEU A 86 -2.92 7.85 -1.71
C LEU A 86 -2.29 9.01 -0.93
N ARG A 87 -1.10 9.46 -1.34
CA ARG A 87 -0.42 10.58 -0.69
C ARG A 87 -1.20 11.89 -0.80
N SER A 88 -1.79 12.18 -1.95
CA SER A 88 -2.55 13.42 -2.21
C SER A 88 -3.78 13.58 -1.31
N ILE A 89 -4.38 12.48 -0.87
CA ILE A 89 -5.51 12.48 0.06
C ILE A 89 -5.10 12.37 1.54
N GLY A 90 -3.81 12.54 1.86
CA GLY A 90 -3.32 12.61 3.24
C GLY A 90 -2.89 11.27 3.85
N VAL A 91 -2.79 10.20 3.08
CA VAL A 91 -2.22 8.92 3.55
C VAL A 91 -0.74 9.11 3.91
N ARG A 92 -0.34 8.61 5.08
CA ARG A 92 1.05 8.66 5.56
C ARG A 92 1.68 7.27 5.68
N TRP A 93 0.89 6.26 5.94
CA TRP A 93 1.32 4.87 6.09
C TRP A 93 0.56 4.00 5.12
N ILE A 94 1.24 3.04 4.52
CA ILE A 94 0.65 2.12 3.56
C ILE A 94 0.94 0.69 4.01
N ILE A 95 -0.10 -0.13 4.04
CA ILE A 95 -0.01 -1.58 4.16
C ILE A 95 -0.30 -2.17 2.78
N ALA A 96 0.60 -3.00 2.27
CA ALA A 96 0.46 -3.63 0.96
C ALA A 96 0.54 -5.16 1.07
N PRO A 97 -0.54 -5.83 1.47
CA PRO A 97 -0.55 -7.28 1.59
C PRO A 97 -0.43 -7.94 0.20
N SER A 98 0.34 -9.01 0.14
CA SER A 98 0.53 -9.82 -1.06
C SER A 98 0.61 -11.30 -0.69
N ALA A 99 -0.06 -12.14 -1.47
CA ALA A 99 0.19 -13.57 -1.43
C ALA A 99 1.48 -13.89 -2.18
N VAL A 100 2.36 -14.66 -1.55
CA VAL A 100 3.69 -15.01 -2.09
C VAL A 100 3.98 -16.50 -1.85
N GLY A 101 4.86 -17.08 -2.66
CA GLY A 101 5.41 -18.40 -2.41
C GLY A 101 6.58 -18.34 -1.45
N SER A 102 6.63 -19.23 -0.46
CA SER A 102 7.78 -19.36 0.43
C SER A 102 8.88 -20.18 -0.21
N LEU A 103 10.14 -19.75 0.01
CA LEU A 103 11.35 -20.51 -0.28
C LEU A 103 11.94 -21.16 0.97
N GLN A 104 11.22 -21.08 2.10
CA GLN A 104 11.64 -21.59 3.40
C GLN A 104 10.60 -22.60 3.90
N GLU A 105 11.02 -23.80 4.31
CA GLU A 105 10.13 -24.85 4.79
C GLU A 105 9.39 -24.51 6.08
N GLN A 106 10.02 -23.72 6.94
CA GLN A 106 9.43 -23.29 8.22
C GLN A 106 8.30 -22.26 8.04
N ILE A 107 8.23 -21.57 6.89
CA ILE A 107 7.16 -20.62 6.57
C ILE A 107 6.11 -21.37 5.75
N ARG A 108 5.05 -21.76 6.43
CA ARG A 108 4.01 -22.63 5.87
C ARG A 108 2.92 -21.81 5.15
N PRO A 109 2.11 -22.45 4.28
CA PRO A 109 0.93 -21.81 3.72
C PRO A 109 0.04 -21.19 4.80
N LEU A 110 -0.43 -19.95 4.55
CA LEU A 110 -1.25 -19.13 5.43
C LEU A 110 -0.51 -18.53 6.65
N ASP A 111 0.78 -18.74 6.80
CA ASP A 111 1.60 -17.94 7.71
C ASP A 111 1.71 -16.49 7.19
N ILE A 112 1.97 -15.55 8.08
CA ILE A 112 2.16 -14.14 7.75
C ILE A 112 3.63 -13.77 7.93
N VAL A 113 4.17 -13.04 6.98
CA VAL A 113 5.54 -12.48 7.07
C VAL A 113 5.46 -10.96 7.11
N VAL A 114 6.11 -10.35 8.09
CA VAL A 114 6.38 -8.91 8.13
C VAL A 114 7.85 -8.71 7.77
N PRO A 115 8.16 -8.35 6.50
CA PRO A 115 9.54 -8.26 6.05
C PRO A 115 10.23 -7.01 6.60
N ASP A 116 11.53 -7.09 6.78
CA ASP A 116 12.41 -5.96 7.12
C ASP A 116 13.26 -5.51 5.92
N GLN A 117 13.46 -6.39 4.92
CA GLN A 117 14.25 -6.10 3.74
C GLN A 117 13.66 -6.77 2.49
N PHE A 118 14.10 -6.34 1.31
CA PHE A 118 13.78 -6.99 0.04
C PHE A 118 14.93 -6.84 -0.96
N ILE A 119 14.95 -7.72 -1.94
CA ILE A 119 15.81 -7.62 -3.11
C ILE A 119 14.93 -7.34 -4.33
N ASP A 120 15.06 -6.16 -4.92
CA ASP A 120 14.32 -5.84 -6.15
C ASP A 120 14.98 -6.48 -7.36
N ARG A 121 14.31 -7.47 -7.93
CA ARG A 121 14.68 -8.12 -9.19
C ARG A 121 13.70 -7.81 -10.32
N THR A 122 12.83 -6.83 -10.14
CA THR A 122 11.89 -6.43 -11.20
C THR A 122 12.63 -5.78 -12.37
N LYS A 123 12.09 -5.96 -13.58
CA LYS A 123 12.65 -5.39 -14.81
C LYS A 123 11.58 -4.56 -15.51
N ASN A 124 12.03 -3.52 -16.22
CA ASN A 124 11.17 -2.65 -17.04
C ASN A 124 10.02 -1.98 -16.27
N ARG A 125 10.24 -1.68 -14.98
CA ARG A 125 9.28 -0.94 -14.15
C ARG A 125 9.82 0.43 -13.77
N PRO A 126 8.96 1.48 -13.71
CA PRO A 126 9.38 2.77 -13.18
C PRO A 126 9.79 2.61 -11.70
N ALA A 127 11.06 2.87 -11.38
CA ALA A 127 11.62 2.67 -10.04
C ALA A 127 11.77 3.96 -9.23
N THR A 128 11.46 5.12 -9.80
CA THR A 128 11.66 6.41 -9.14
C THR A 128 10.58 7.42 -9.48
N PHE A 129 10.29 8.32 -8.54
CA PHE A 129 9.50 9.53 -8.75
C PHE A 129 10.34 10.71 -9.28
N PHE A 130 11.66 10.62 -9.16
CA PHE A 130 12.58 11.71 -9.42
C PHE A 130 13.15 11.58 -10.82
N ASN A 131 12.59 12.36 -11.75
CA ASN A 131 12.96 12.42 -13.16
C ASN A 131 13.10 13.89 -13.62
N GLU A 132 13.51 14.11 -14.86
CA GLU A 132 13.43 15.40 -15.55
C GLU A 132 14.14 16.54 -14.81
N GLY A 133 15.36 16.28 -14.35
CA GLY A 133 16.21 17.28 -13.70
C GLY A 133 16.17 17.26 -12.17
N ALA A 134 15.33 16.42 -11.55
CA ALA A 134 15.37 16.14 -10.14
C ALA A 134 16.00 14.77 -9.87
N VAL A 135 17.04 14.72 -9.06
CA VAL A 135 17.68 13.45 -8.64
C VAL A 135 17.59 13.34 -7.13
N ALA A 136 17.16 12.19 -6.63
CA ALA A 136 17.21 11.87 -5.22
C ALA A 136 17.83 10.49 -5.00
N HIS A 137 18.76 10.41 -4.07
CA HIS A 137 19.32 9.15 -3.58
C HIS A 137 18.60 8.77 -2.31
N VAL A 138 17.78 7.71 -2.39
CA VAL A 138 17.03 7.18 -1.25
C VAL A 138 17.78 5.97 -0.72
N THR A 139 18.04 5.96 0.58
CA THR A 139 18.66 4.80 1.24
C THR A 139 17.66 3.64 1.32
N MET A 140 18.13 2.43 1.04
CA MET A 140 17.34 1.19 1.10
C MET A 140 17.84 0.25 2.22
N GLY A 141 18.60 0.80 3.19
CA GLY A 141 19.04 0.05 4.37
C GLY A 141 17.86 -0.39 5.24
N ASP A 142 16.89 0.52 5.43
CA ASP A 142 15.65 0.26 6.17
C ASP A 142 14.45 0.65 5.29
N PRO A 143 14.05 -0.21 4.32
CA PRO A 143 13.03 0.15 3.33
C PRO A 143 11.61 0.18 3.89
N PHE A 144 11.36 -0.49 5.01
CA PHE A 144 10.06 -0.55 5.67
C PHE A 144 9.99 0.36 6.89
N CYS A 145 8.79 0.84 7.21
CA CYS A 145 8.57 1.64 8.41
C CYS A 145 8.68 0.78 9.67
N THR A 146 9.76 0.92 10.42
CA THR A 146 10.05 0.14 11.64
C THR A 146 8.90 0.17 12.65
N ASN A 147 8.28 1.35 12.87
CA ASN A 147 7.15 1.48 13.77
C ASN A 147 5.92 0.71 13.29
N LEU A 148 5.59 0.80 12.00
CA LEU A 148 4.44 0.08 11.44
C LEU A 148 4.69 -1.43 11.46
N SER A 149 5.88 -1.89 11.10
CA SER A 149 6.27 -3.30 11.16
C SER A 149 6.16 -3.86 12.57
N ARG A 150 6.62 -3.11 13.58
CA ARG A 150 6.47 -3.50 15.00
C ARG A 150 5.00 -3.64 15.40
N ILE A 151 4.17 -2.63 15.08
CA ILE A 151 2.73 -2.65 15.40
C ILE A 151 2.03 -3.84 14.71
N LEU A 152 2.29 -4.06 13.42
CA LEU A 152 1.72 -5.18 12.68
C LEU A 152 2.11 -6.53 13.28
N SER A 153 3.36 -6.66 13.72
CA SER A 153 3.85 -7.87 14.35
C SER A 153 3.17 -8.12 15.71
N GLU A 154 3.11 -7.11 16.57
CA GLU A 154 2.47 -7.21 17.90
C GLU A 154 0.97 -7.55 17.81
N ILE A 155 0.27 -6.96 16.82
CA ILE A 155 -1.14 -7.25 16.58
C ILE A 155 -1.30 -8.65 15.96
N GLY A 156 -0.45 -8.99 15.00
CA GLY A 156 -0.47 -10.27 14.32
C GLY A 156 -0.28 -11.43 15.28
N GLU A 157 0.72 -11.38 16.15
CA GLU A 157 0.98 -12.41 17.17
C GLU A 157 -0.25 -12.71 18.06
N LYS A 158 -1.06 -11.68 18.35
CA LYS A 158 -2.24 -11.80 19.20
C LYS A 158 -3.49 -12.28 18.46
N ASN A 159 -3.55 -12.08 17.14
CA ASN A 159 -4.79 -12.23 16.37
C ASN A 159 -4.72 -13.27 15.24
N ILE A 160 -3.56 -13.88 14.99
CA ILE A 160 -3.47 -14.94 13.97
C ILE A 160 -4.29 -16.15 14.41
N PRO A 161 -5.19 -16.65 13.55
CA PRO A 161 -5.99 -17.83 13.85
C PRO A 161 -5.13 -19.07 14.12
N GLY A 162 -5.58 -19.93 15.02
CA GLY A 162 -4.82 -21.03 15.57
C GLY A 162 -4.06 -21.90 14.56
N GLY A 163 -2.84 -22.25 14.90
CA GLY A 163 -1.92 -23.09 14.11
C GLY A 163 -1.10 -22.36 13.05
N ARG A 164 -1.33 -21.05 12.83
CA ARG A 164 -0.54 -20.20 11.93
C ARG A 164 0.49 -19.42 12.72
N GLN A 165 1.54 -18.98 12.04
CA GLN A 165 2.63 -18.23 12.66
C GLN A 165 2.83 -16.88 11.96
N LEU A 166 3.37 -15.92 12.71
CA LEU A 166 3.90 -14.70 12.19
C LEU A 166 5.43 -14.78 12.20
N HIS A 167 6.02 -14.48 11.07
CA HIS A 167 7.46 -14.42 10.89
C HIS A 167 7.89 -12.98 10.68
N ARG A 168 9.09 -12.65 11.15
CA ARG A 168 9.75 -11.35 10.96
C ARG A 168 11.09 -11.58 10.29
N GLY A 169 11.49 -10.70 9.37
CA GLY A 169 12.77 -10.77 8.69
C GLY A 169 12.68 -10.55 7.21
#